data_6f4f4f777716df9a9cc621ef2e891a49
#
_entry.id   6f4f4f777716df9a9cc621ef2e891a49
#
_cell.length_a   1.000
_cell.length_b   1.000
_cell.length_c   1.000
_cell.angle_alpha   90.00
_cell.angle_beta   90.00
_cell.angle_gamma   90.00
#
_symmetry.space_group_name_H-M   'P 1'
#
loop_
_entity.id
_entity.type
_entity.pdbx_description
1 polymer ?
#
loop_
_entity_poly.entity_id
_entity_poly.type
_entity_poly.pdbx_seq_one_letter_code
_entity_poly.pdbx_strand_id
1 'polypeptide(L)'
;MKNITANNILDAKGLACPMPIVKTKKAMNNLEAGQVLEIQATDKGSKADMKAWAESSGHQYLGTIEEGEVLKHYLRKSSNDESNEKMHLNVINNEGLEKKLEANERILVIDVREVAEFAFNHIPNAISIPLGELEDRLNELNKQDEIYVVCRTGNRSDLAAQKLTENGFTNVFNVVPGMSQWTGRTSGIKK
;
A
#
# COMPACT_ATOMS: atom_id res chain seq x y z
N MET A 1 -1.94 -2.89 -20.33
CA MET A 1 -2.11 -1.75 -19.39
C MET A 1 -2.38 -2.35 -18.01
N LYS A 2 -1.56 -2.03 -16.98
CA LYS A 2 -1.84 -2.47 -15.61
C LYS A 2 -2.95 -1.56 -15.06
N ASN A 3 -4.18 -2.05 -15.01
CA ASN A 3 -5.28 -1.34 -14.35
C ASN A 3 -5.04 -1.38 -12.84
N ILE A 4 -4.85 -0.21 -12.23
CA ILE A 4 -4.85 -0.08 -10.77
C ILE A 4 -6.31 0.03 -10.33
N THR A 5 -6.71 -0.83 -9.40
CA THR A 5 -8.05 -0.76 -8.81
C THR A 5 -8.09 0.36 -7.78
N ALA A 6 -8.95 1.35 -7.98
CA ALA A 6 -9.29 2.38 -7.01
C ALA A 6 -10.73 2.19 -6.53
N ASN A 7 -11.01 2.57 -5.27
CA ASN A 7 -12.35 2.46 -4.69
C ASN A 7 -13.29 3.52 -5.27
N ASN A 8 -12.74 4.66 -5.68
CA ASN A 8 -13.50 5.74 -6.29
C ASN A 8 -12.66 6.48 -7.35
N ILE A 9 -13.32 7.07 -8.33
CA ILE A 9 -12.70 7.82 -9.42
C ILE A 9 -13.29 9.24 -9.43
N LEU A 10 -12.41 10.25 -9.43
CA LEU A 10 -12.73 11.66 -9.53
C LEU A 10 -12.32 12.20 -10.90
N ASP A 11 -13.27 12.66 -11.68
CA ASP A 11 -12.98 13.41 -12.92
C ASP A 11 -12.73 14.90 -12.60
N ALA A 12 -11.48 15.31 -12.78
CA ALA A 12 -11.02 16.69 -12.67
C ALA A 12 -10.34 17.19 -13.95
N LYS A 13 -10.60 16.52 -15.09
CA LYS A 13 -10.07 16.94 -16.40
C LYS A 13 -10.59 18.32 -16.77
N GLY A 14 -9.75 19.10 -17.43
CA GLY A 14 -10.08 20.48 -17.85
C GLY A 14 -10.14 21.50 -16.73
N LEU A 15 -9.88 21.11 -15.49
CA LEU A 15 -9.84 22.03 -14.36
C LEU A 15 -8.41 22.54 -14.11
N ALA A 16 -8.29 23.84 -13.91
CA ALA A 16 -7.02 24.47 -13.49
C ALA A 16 -6.92 24.56 -11.95
N CYS A 17 -5.69 24.68 -11.44
CA CYS A 17 -5.41 24.95 -10.03
C CYS A 17 -6.21 26.19 -9.53
N PRO A 18 -6.86 26.15 -8.33
CA PRO A 18 -6.81 25.08 -7.32
C PRO A 18 -7.97 24.06 -7.38
N MET A 19 -8.80 24.08 -8.42
CA MET A 19 -10.06 23.31 -8.47
C MET A 19 -9.86 21.80 -8.36
N PRO A 20 -8.84 21.16 -8.96
CA PRO A 20 -8.59 19.72 -8.74
C PRO A 20 -8.39 19.38 -7.25
N ILE A 21 -7.65 20.19 -6.50
CA ILE A 21 -7.43 20.00 -5.06
C ILE A 21 -8.72 20.15 -4.24
N VAL A 22 -9.53 21.17 -4.56
CA VAL A 22 -10.82 21.40 -3.87
C VAL A 22 -11.75 20.19 -4.05
N LYS A 23 -11.87 19.68 -5.28
CA LYS A 23 -12.68 18.49 -5.56
C LYS A 23 -12.11 17.23 -4.89
N THR A 24 -10.79 17.07 -4.89
CA THR A 24 -10.10 15.95 -4.22
C THR A 24 -10.39 15.95 -2.73
N LYS A 25 -10.29 17.09 -2.06
CA LYS A 25 -10.62 17.24 -0.63
C LYS A 25 -12.05 16.76 -0.34
N LYS A 26 -13.03 17.19 -1.17
CA LYS A 26 -14.42 16.79 -1.01
C LYS A 26 -14.61 15.28 -1.23
N ALA A 27 -13.98 14.71 -2.27
CA ALA A 27 -14.07 13.28 -2.57
C ALA A 27 -13.43 12.43 -1.46
N MET A 28 -12.28 12.86 -0.94
CA MET A 28 -11.59 12.15 0.17
C MET A 28 -12.41 12.13 1.46
N ASN A 29 -13.23 13.17 1.73
CA ASN A 29 -14.09 13.16 2.91
C ASN A 29 -15.15 12.04 2.85
N ASN A 30 -15.60 11.67 1.66
CA ASN A 30 -16.63 10.65 1.44
C ASN A 30 -16.08 9.21 1.38
N LEU A 31 -14.75 9.05 1.38
CA LEU A 31 -14.12 7.74 1.42
C LEU A 31 -14.00 7.22 2.84
N GLU A 32 -13.96 5.91 2.99
CA GLU A 32 -13.58 5.26 4.23
C GLU A 32 -12.05 5.26 4.38
N ALA A 33 -11.58 5.11 5.62
CA ALA A 33 -10.16 5.00 5.92
C ALA A 33 -9.54 3.79 5.16
N GLY A 34 -8.37 4.01 4.57
CA GLY A 34 -7.68 3.01 3.76
C GLY A 34 -8.08 2.94 2.30
N GLN A 35 -9.24 3.47 1.91
CA GLN A 35 -9.67 3.48 0.51
C GLN A 35 -8.81 4.38 -0.36
N VAL A 36 -8.76 4.04 -1.65
CA VAL A 36 -7.95 4.71 -2.67
C VAL A 36 -8.84 5.49 -3.63
N LEU A 37 -8.46 6.74 -3.88
CA LEU A 37 -9.06 7.63 -4.87
C LEU A 37 -8.15 7.73 -6.09
N GLU A 38 -8.69 7.50 -7.29
CA GLU A 38 -8.09 7.88 -8.56
C GLU A 38 -8.59 9.28 -8.94
N ILE A 39 -7.69 10.23 -9.20
CA ILE A 39 -8.02 11.57 -9.68
C ILE A 39 -7.49 11.71 -11.10
N GLN A 40 -8.37 11.99 -12.05
CA GLN A 40 -8.03 12.22 -13.45
C GLN A 40 -7.92 13.72 -13.71
N ALA A 41 -6.73 14.21 -13.99
CA ALA A 41 -6.45 15.64 -14.28
C ALA A 41 -5.71 15.81 -15.61
N THR A 42 -5.79 16.99 -16.20
CA THR A 42 -5.05 17.38 -17.41
C THR A 42 -4.07 18.54 -17.14
N ASP A 43 -4.13 19.14 -15.97
CA ASP A 43 -3.19 20.16 -15.54
C ASP A 43 -1.86 19.53 -15.13
N LYS A 44 -0.76 19.90 -15.80
CA LYS A 44 0.59 19.38 -15.52
C LYS A 44 1.10 19.70 -14.11
N GLY A 45 0.67 20.79 -13.53
CA GLY A 45 0.98 21.19 -12.14
C GLY A 45 0.34 20.29 -11.10
N SER A 46 -0.75 19.62 -11.45
CA SER A 46 -1.53 18.80 -10.54
C SER A 46 -0.73 17.71 -9.83
N LYS A 47 0.34 17.18 -10.44
CA LYS A 47 1.19 16.14 -9.83
C LYS A 47 1.90 16.66 -8.56
N ALA A 48 2.50 17.85 -8.62
CA ALA A 48 3.16 18.45 -7.46
C ALA A 48 2.13 18.86 -6.39
N ASP A 49 1.02 19.46 -6.82
CA ASP A 49 -0.03 19.95 -5.95
C ASP A 49 -0.71 18.82 -5.20
N MET A 50 -1.05 17.70 -5.88
CA MET A 50 -1.67 16.52 -5.26
C MET A 50 -0.75 15.86 -4.25
N LYS A 51 0.55 15.77 -4.55
CA LYS A 51 1.53 15.23 -3.62
C LYS A 51 1.65 16.11 -2.38
N ALA A 52 1.84 17.40 -2.53
CA ALA A 52 1.97 18.34 -1.42
C ALA A 52 0.69 18.39 -0.56
N TRP A 53 -0.48 18.37 -1.20
CA TRP A 53 -1.74 18.33 -0.48
C TRP A 53 -1.93 17.04 0.31
N ALA A 54 -1.64 15.88 -0.26
CA ALA A 54 -1.74 14.60 0.44
C ALA A 54 -0.84 14.57 1.67
N GLU A 55 0.41 15.01 1.54
CA GLU A 55 1.36 15.09 2.65
C GLU A 55 0.87 16.02 3.77
N SER A 56 0.37 17.21 3.41
CA SER A 56 -0.13 18.20 4.38
C SER A 56 -1.43 17.77 5.08
N SER A 57 -2.23 16.93 4.42
CA SER A 57 -3.52 16.42 4.93
C SER A 57 -3.37 15.09 5.67
N GLY A 58 -2.16 14.54 5.77
CA GLY A 58 -1.89 13.24 6.39
C GLY A 58 -2.33 12.05 5.54
N HIS A 59 -2.74 12.26 4.28
CA HIS A 59 -3.07 11.21 3.35
C HIS A 59 -1.83 10.70 2.61
N GLN A 60 -1.92 9.53 2.01
CA GLN A 60 -0.81 8.94 1.29
C GLN A 60 -0.95 9.16 -0.22
N TYR A 61 0.04 9.82 -0.83
CA TYR A 61 0.18 9.88 -2.28
C TYR A 61 0.89 8.62 -2.79
N LEU A 62 0.20 7.81 -3.60
CA LEU A 62 0.73 6.54 -4.11
C LEU A 62 1.56 6.74 -5.38
N GLY A 63 1.10 7.61 -6.28
CA GLY A 63 1.79 7.91 -7.53
C GLY A 63 0.86 8.47 -8.60
N THR A 64 1.42 8.65 -9.79
CA THR A 64 0.70 9.09 -11.00
C THR A 64 0.99 8.16 -12.16
N ILE A 65 -0.03 7.83 -12.93
CA ILE A 65 0.09 7.20 -14.25
C ILE A 65 -0.27 8.24 -15.29
N GLU A 66 0.56 8.36 -16.32
CA GLU A 66 0.34 9.27 -17.44
C GLU A 66 -0.24 8.48 -18.63
N GLU A 67 -1.45 8.84 -19.05
CA GLU A 67 -2.12 8.27 -20.23
C GLU A 67 -2.45 9.38 -21.23
N GLY A 68 -1.55 9.61 -22.17
CA GLY A 68 -1.64 10.75 -23.08
C GLY A 68 -1.57 12.08 -22.33
N GLU A 69 -2.62 12.88 -22.43
CA GLU A 69 -2.73 14.17 -21.70
C GLU A 69 -3.35 14.02 -20.30
N VAL A 70 -3.83 12.82 -19.94
CA VAL A 70 -4.48 12.58 -18.66
C VAL A 70 -3.47 12.08 -17.63
N LEU A 71 -3.41 12.76 -16.51
CA LEU A 71 -2.66 12.37 -15.33
C LEU A 71 -3.62 11.69 -14.35
N LYS A 72 -3.42 10.41 -14.08
CA LYS A 72 -4.18 9.64 -13.09
C LYS A 72 -3.39 9.59 -11.78
N HIS A 73 -3.79 10.39 -10.81
CA HIS A 73 -3.20 10.41 -9.47
C HIS A 73 -3.93 9.43 -8.56
N TYR A 74 -3.18 8.71 -7.74
CA TYR A 74 -3.71 7.75 -6.78
C TYR A 74 -3.37 8.19 -5.35
N LEU A 75 -4.41 8.43 -4.54
CA LEU A 75 -4.29 8.84 -3.15
C LEU A 75 -5.03 7.84 -2.25
N ARG A 76 -4.40 7.44 -1.15
CA ARG A 76 -5.02 6.60 -0.12
C ARG A 76 -5.42 7.45 1.07
N LYS A 77 -6.67 7.29 1.55
CA LYS A 77 -7.12 7.94 2.77
C LYS A 77 -6.40 7.36 3.97
N SER A 78 -5.85 8.22 4.84
CA SER A 78 -5.23 7.79 6.09
C SER A 78 -6.20 7.01 6.97
N SER A 79 -5.69 6.00 7.67
CA SER A 79 -6.44 5.22 8.66
C SER A 79 -5.89 5.45 10.05
N ASN A 80 -6.75 5.48 11.06
CA ASN A 80 -6.34 5.59 12.46
C ASN A 80 -5.62 4.35 12.98
N ASP A 81 -5.72 3.21 12.26
CA ASP A 81 -5.08 1.94 12.62
C ASP A 81 -3.54 1.98 12.52
N GLU A 82 -2.99 3.04 11.92
CA GLU A 82 -1.53 3.22 11.83
C GLU A 82 -0.88 3.65 13.18
N SER A 83 -1.67 3.87 14.22
CA SER A 83 -1.21 4.29 15.56
C SER A 83 -1.32 3.21 16.66
N ASN A 84 -1.85 2.02 16.35
CA ASN A 84 -2.06 0.96 17.34
C ASN A 84 -0.73 0.34 17.80
N GLU A 85 -0.69 -0.09 19.07
CA GLU A 85 0.43 -0.87 19.62
C GLU A 85 0.55 -2.21 18.87
N LYS A 86 1.79 -2.58 18.57
CA LYS A 86 2.09 -3.85 17.90
C LYS A 86 2.05 -4.98 18.91
N MET A 87 1.26 -6.01 18.63
CA MET A 87 1.02 -7.13 19.55
C MET A 87 1.62 -8.45 19.07
N HIS A 88 1.98 -8.57 17.78
CA HIS A 88 2.60 -9.78 17.26
C HIS A 88 4.06 -9.89 17.73
N LEU A 89 4.41 -11.04 18.36
CA LEU A 89 5.69 -11.22 19.03
C LEU A 89 6.88 -11.42 18.07
N ASN A 90 6.63 -12.12 16.95
CA ASN A 90 7.68 -12.39 15.98
C ASN A 90 7.84 -11.21 15.02
N VAL A 91 8.89 -10.45 15.23
CA VAL A 91 9.20 -9.24 14.45
C VAL A 91 10.55 -9.38 13.79
N ILE A 92 10.66 -8.91 12.56
CA ILE A 92 11.92 -8.77 11.83
C ILE A 92 12.06 -7.36 11.28
N ASN A 93 13.28 -6.84 11.23
CA ASN A 93 13.53 -5.56 10.58
C ASN A 93 13.73 -5.72 9.06
N ASN A 94 13.67 -4.60 8.33
CA ASN A 94 13.83 -4.58 6.88
C ASN A 94 15.16 -5.21 6.43
N GLU A 95 16.27 -4.93 7.11
CA GLU A 95 17.60 -5.50 6.80
C GLU A 95 17.62 -7.03 6.98
N GLY A 96 16.95 -7.54 8.00
CA GLY A 96 16.84 -8.97 8.24
C GLY A 96 16.08 -9.69 7.13
N LEU A 97 14.99 -9.10 6.67
CA LEU A 97 14.25 -9.64 5.53
C LEU A 97 15.05 -9.54 4.23
N GLU A 98 15.75 -8.41 3.99
CA GLU A 98 16.59 -8.24 2.80
C GLU A 98 17.68 -9.31 2.70
N LYS A 99 18.37 -9.60 3.81
CA LYS A 99 19.39 -10.66 3.87
C LYS A 99 18.82 -12.04 3.52
N LYS A 100 17.61 -12.37 3.99
CA LYS A 100 16.96 -13.64 3.66
C LYS A 100 16.58 -13.73 2.17
N LEU A 101 16.11 -12.62 1.60
CA LEU A 101 15.81 -12.53 0.17
C LEU A 101 17.07 -12.68 -0.71
N GLU A 102 18.18 -12.08 -0.29
CA GLU A 102 19.49 -12.20 -0.98
C GLU A 102 20.08 -13.61 -0.89
N ALA A 103 19.87 -14.29 0.23
CA ALA A 103 20.30 -15.67 0.43
C ALA A 103 19.46 -16.69 -0.36
N ASN A 104 18.44 -16.25 -1.10
CA ASN A 104 17.47 -17.09 -1.81
C ASN A 104 16.82 -18.15 -0.90
N GLU A 105 16.59 -17.83 0.35
CA GLU A 105 15.82 -18.67 1.24
C GLU A 105 14.39 -18.86 0.72
N ARG A 106 13.83 -20.04 0.92
CA ARG A 106 12.45 -20.33 0.54
C ARG A 106 11.50 -19.69 1.55
N ILE A 107 11.25 -18.41 1.36
CA ILE A 107 10.35 -17.60 2.19
C ILE A 107 9.19 -17.05 1.37
N LEU A 108 8.08 -16.78 2.03
CA LEU A 108 6.91 -16.15 1.44
C LEU A 108 6.75 -14.74 2.01
N VAL A 109 6.76 -13.73 1.15
CA VAL A 109 6.46 -12.34 1.54
C VAL A 109 5.04 -12.00 1.12
N ILE A 110 4.22 -11.57 2.09
CA ILE A 110 2.86 -11.11 1.86
C ILE A 110 2.77 -9.61 2.12
N ASP A 111 2.41 -8.86 1.10
CA ASP A 111 2.14 -7.43 1.21
C ASP A 111 0.64 -7.22 1.44
N VAL A 112 0.30 -6.75 2.64
CA VAL A 112 -1.10 -6.54 3.07
C VAL A 112 -1.59 -5.11 2.87
N ARG A 113 -0.84 -4.33 2.07
CA ARG A 113 -1.28 -3.00 1.65
C ARG A 113 -2.37 -3.09 0.58
N GLU A 114 -2.95 -1.93 0.26
CA GLU A 114 -3.90 -1.85 -0.84
C GLU A 114 -3.25 -2.22 -2.19
N VAL A 115 -4.05 -2.81 -3.10
CA VAL A 115 -3.58 -3.23 -4.43
C VAL A 115 -2.89 -2.09 -5.18
N ALA A 116 -3.38 -0.86 -5.03
CA ALA A 116 -2.77 0.32 -5.65
C ALA A 116 -1.39 0.63 -5.05
N GLU A 117 -1.18 0.50 -3.74
CA GLU A 117 0.14 0.67 -3.11
C GLU A 117 1.13 -0.36 -3.66
N PHE A 118 0.72 -1.62 -3.72
CA PHE A 118 1.50 -2.72 -4.26
C PHE A 118 1.88 -2.50 -5.74
N ALA A 119 0.93 -2.05 -6.55
CA ALA A 119 1.15 -1.83 -7.98
C ALA A 119 2.25 -0.81 -8.25
N PHE A 120 2.35 0.26 -7.46
CA PHE A 120 3.40 1.27 -7.63
C PHE A 120 4.77 0.82 -7.12
N ASN A 121 4.80 0.08 -6.01
CA ASN A 121 6.06 -0.29 -5.38
C ASN A 121 5.87 -1.47 -4.42
N HIS A 122 6.56 -2.59 -4.63
CA HIS A 122 6.53 -3.76 -3.77
C HIS A 122 7.86 -4.52 -3.76
N ILE A 123 8.07 -5.37 -2.78
CA ILE A 123 9.20 -6.30 -2.71
C ILE A 123 9.06 -7.33 -3.83
N PRO A 124 10.11 -7.60 -4.65
CA PRO A 124 10.03 -8.60 -5.71
C PRO A 124 9.57 -9.97 -5.20
N ASN A 125 8.70 -10.62 -5.96
CA ASN A 125 8.07 -11.92 -5.64
C ASN A 125 7.11 -11.90 -4.43
N ALA A 126 6.85 -10.76 -3.81
CA ALA A 126 5.81 -10.67 -2.80
C ALA A 126 4.41 -10.91 -3.40
N ILE A 127 3.54 -11.53 -2.62
CA ILE A 127 2.14 -11.74 -2.98
C ILE A 127 1.32 -10.59 -2.38
N SER A 128 0.45 -10.00 -3.19
CA SER A 128 -0.48 -8.97 -2.73
C SER A 128 -1.76 -9.62 -2.19
N ILE A 129 -1.96 -9.48 -0.89
CA ILE A 129 -3.19 -9.87 -0.20
C ILE A 129 -3.57 -8.74 0.75
N PRO A 130 -4.40 -7.78 0.32
CA PRO A 130 -4.85 -6.70 1.18
C PRO A 130 -5.41 -7.21 2.51
N LEU A 131 -5.17 -6.48 3.61
CA LEU A 131 -5.60 -6.90 4.95
C LEU A 131 -7.09 -7.26 5.01
N GLY A 132 -7.94 -6.53 4.28
CA GLY A 132 -9.38 -6.79 4.20
C GLY A 132 -9.76 -8.07 3.46
N GLU A 133 -8.86 -8.62 2.62
CA GLU A 133 -9.08 -9.85 1.85
C GLU A 133 -8.40 -11.08 2.49
N LEU A 134 -7.59 -10.87 3.53
CA LEU A 134 -6.70 -11.90 4.06
C LEU A 134 -7.44 -13.14 4.53
N GLU A 135 -8.55 -12.97 5.26
CA GLU A 135 -9.31 -14.08 5.83
C GLU A 135 -9.97 -14.95 4.74
N ASP A 136 -10.44 -14.35 3.66
CA ASP A 136 -11.05 -15.04 2.54
C ASP A 136 -10.02 -15.80 1.68
N ARG A 137 -8.74 -15.42 1.77
CA ARG A 137 -7.66 -15.93 0.95
C ARG A 137 -6.64 -16.79 1.70
N LEU A 138 -6.92 -17.16 2.95
CA LEU A 138 -6.06 -18.05 3.76
C LEU A 138 -5.79 -19.41 3.09
N ASN A 139 -6.72 -19.90 2.29
CA ASN A 139 -6.59 -21.17 1.56
C ASN A 139 -5.56 -21.13 0.42
N GLU A 140 -5.11 -19.97 0.01
CA GLU A 140 -4.01 -19.78 -0.96
C GLU A 140 -2.64 -20.01 -0.33
N LEU A 141 -2.55 -20.03 1.01
CA LEU A 141 -1.31 -20.07 1.78
C LEU A 141 -1.09 -21.45 2.40
N ASN A 142 0.19 -21.87 2.46
CA ASN A 142 0.56 -23.08 3.16
C ASN A 142 0.99 -22.76 4.61
N LYS A 143 0.38 -23.41 5.59
CA LYS A 143 0.64 -23.19 7.02
C LYS A 143 2.06 -23.56 7.46
N GLN A 144 2.80 -24.32 6.64
CA GLN A 144 4.18 -24.71 6.90
C GLN A 144 5.20 -23.72 6.33
N ASP A 145 4.77 -22.75 5.54
CA ASP A 145 5.67 -21.76 4.97
C ASP A 145 6.13 -20.76 6.03
N GLU A 146 7.35 -20.26 5.87
CA GLU A 146 7.89 -19.13 6.64
C GLU A 146 7.40 -17.83 5.99
N ILE A 147 6.49 -17.14 6.68
CA ILE A 147 5.73 -16.02 6.14
C ILE A 147 6.21 -14.70 6.74
N TYR A 148 6.54 -13.75 5.87
CA TYR A 148 6.90 -12.38 6.21
C TYR A 148 5.82 -11.43 5.74
N VAL A 149 5.13 -10.80 6.69
CA VAL A 149 4.02 -9.88 6.40
C VAL A 149 4.52 -8.45 6.41
N VAL A 150 4.33 -7.74 5.31
CA VAL A 150 4.78 -6.37 5.16
C VAL A 150 3.60 -5.44 4.89
N CYS A 151 3.66 -4.24 5.47
CA CYS A 151 2.81 -3.13 5.09
C CYS A 151 3.63 -1.84 5.02
N ARG A 152 3.00 -0.67 5.08
CA ARG A 152 3.71 0.61 5.04
C ARG A 152 4.57 0.86 6.27
N THR A 153 4.02 0.66 7.48
CA THR A 153 4.64 1.07 8.77
C THR A 153 4.73 -0.05 9.80
N GLY A 154 4.28 -1.26 9.47
CA GLY A 154 4.29 -2.40 10.37
C GLY A 154 3.00 -2.60 11.19
N ASN A 155 1.96 -1.75 11.06
CA ASN A 155 0.75 -1.86 11.87
C ASN A 155 -0.31 -2.75 11.21
N ARG A 156 -0.63 -2.55 9.92
CA ARG A 156 -1.51 -3.46 9.19
C ARG A 156 -0.93 -4.88 9.13
N SER A 157 0.39 -4.99 8.95
CA SER A 157 1.09 -6.28 8.94
C SER A 157 1.12 -6.95 10.31
N ASP A 158 1.10 -6.20 11.40
CA ASP A 158 0.94 -6.73 12.75
C ASP A 158 -0.43 -7.40 12.94
N LEU A 159 -1.51 -6.71 12.57
CA LEU A 159 -2.88 -7.27 12.58
C LEU A 159 -2.99 -8.50 11.68
N ALA A 160 -2.41 -8.46 10.49
CA ALA A 160 -2.40 -9.60 9.58
C ALA A 160 -1.63 -10.79 10.15
N ALA A 161 -0.48 -10.56 10.79
CA ALA A 161 0.30 -11.61 11.44
C ALA A 161 -0.45 -12.25 12.61
N GLN A 162 -1.18 -11.46 13.41
CA GLN A 162 -2.07 -11.99 14.44
C GLN A 162 -3.16 -12.90 13.84
N LYS A 163 -3.88 -12.42 12.81
CA LYS A 163 -4.91 -13.20 12.12
C LYS A 163 -4.38 -14.51 11.53
N LEU A 164 -3.20 -14.49 10.91
CA LEU A 164 -2.55 -15.69 10.41
C LEU A 164 -2.25 -16.67 11.54
N THR A 165 -1.68 -16.20 12.64
CA THR A 165 -1.37 -17.05 13.80
C THR A 165 -2.63 -17.65 14.43
N GLU A 166 -3.71 -16.90 14.57
CA GLU A 166 -5.01 -17.36 15.03
C GLU A 166 -5.60 -18.47 14.13
N ASN A 167 -5.28 -18.44 12.83
CA ASN A 167 -5.69 -19.44 11.85
C ASN A 167 -4.69 -20.60 11.68
N GLY A 168 -3.72 -20.74 12.60
CA GLY A 168 -2.83 -21.88 12.70
C GLY A 168 -1.58 -21.84 11.84
N PHE A 169 -1.18 -20.63 11.38
CA PHE A 169 0.14 -20.41 10.78
C PHE A 169 1.17 -20.19 11.90
N THR A 170 2.22 -21.00 11.94
CA THR A 170 3.17 -21.01 13.07
C THR A 170 4.42 -20.18 12.85
N ASN A 171 4.81 -19.97 11.60
CA ASN A 171 6.04 -19.26 11.22
C ASN A 171 5.72 -17.93 10.54
N VAL A 172 5.13 -16.99 11.30
CA VAL A 172 4.71 -15.68 10.79
C VAL A 172 5.52 -14.56 11.46
N PHE A 173 6.06 -13.66 10.66
CA PHE A 173 6.87 -12.53 11.10
C PHE A 173 6.29 -11.21 10.59
N ASN A 174 6.15 -10.24 11.49
CA ASN A 174 5.82 -8.86 11.14
C ASN A 174 7.08 -8.10 10.73
N VAL A 175 7.09 -7.51 9.54
CA VAL A 175 8.22 -6.72 9.02
C VAL A 175 8.09 -5.25 9.43
N VAL A 176 9.06 -4.75 10.21
CA VAL A 176 9.03 -3.39 10.77
C VAL A 176 10.36 -2.67 10.42
N PRO A 177 10.32 -1.43 10.00
CA PRO A 177 9.20 -0.50 9.84
C PRO A 177 8.42 -0.66 8.54
N GLY A 178 8.71 -1.65 7.70
CA GLY A 178 7.98 -1.94 6.47
C GLY A 178 8.36 -1.04 5.29
N MET A 179 7.46 -0.93 4.31
CA MET A 179 7.73 -0.31 3.01
C MET A 179 8.06 1.19 3.07
N SER A 180 7.65 1.90 4.12
CA SER A 180 7.98 3.33 4.28
C SER A 180 9.49 3.61 4.40
N GLN A 181 10.24 2.63 4.89
CA GLN A 181 11.70 2.69 5.06
C GLN A 181 12.41 1.51 4.39
N TRP A 182 11.80 0.91 3.38
CA TRP A 182 12.42 -0.15 2.61
C TRP A 182 13.47 0.42 1.66
N THR A 183 14.71 -0.06 1.76
CA THR A 183 15.87 0.34 0.93
C THR A 183 16.28 -0.70 -0.09
N GLY A 184 15.78 -1.93 0.04
CA GLY A 184 16.08 -3.04 -0.85
C GLY A 184 15.42 -2.91 -2.23
N ARG A 185 15.62 -3.93 -3.05
CA ARG A 185 15.04 -3.98 -4.41
C ARG A 185 13.54 -3.91 -4.37
N THR A 186 12.97 -3.22 -5.34
CA THR A 186 11.52 -3.12 -5.54
C THR A 186 11.13 -3.35 -6.98
N SER A 187 9.91 -3.85 -7.15
CA SER A 187 9.20 -3.96 -8.42
C SER A 187 7.96 -3.07 -8.38
N GLY A 188 7.39 -2.77 -9.54
CA GLY A 188 6.18 -1.97 -9.65
C GLY A 188 6.17 -1.06 -10.88
N ILE A 189 5.21 -0.14 -10.92
CA ILE A 189 5.11 0.89 -11.96
C ILE A 189 6.14 1.97 -11.65
N LYS A 190 7.05 2.23 -12.59
CA LYS A 190 8.04 3.31 -12.41
C LYS A 190 7.32 4.64 -12.28
N LYS A 191 7.70 5.41 -11.25
CA LYS A 191 7.17 6.77 -10.99
C LYS A 191 7.72 7.77 -11.97
#